data_cc5917ab414e90d0b717499575a6cd64
#
_entry.id   cc5917ab414e90d0b717499575a6cd64
#
_cell.length_a   1.000
_cell.length_b   1.000
_cell.length_c   1.000
_cell.angle_alpha   90.00
_cell.angle_beta   90.00
_cell.angle_gamma   90.00
#
_symmetry.space_group_name_H-M   'P 1'
#
loop_
_entity.id
_entity.type
_entity.pdbx_description
1 polymer ?
#
loop_
_entity_poly.entity_id
_entity_poly.type
_entity_poly.pdbx_seq_one_letter_code
_entity_poly.pdbx_strand_id
1 'polypeptide(L)'
;MMMGLVTVAATVALFSELMNTLLGIPSTISSIAGVLLFAVLTIYGAGFLRKFNTLMTVSLIVSLVAILVAVISIRGDVLMERIGNFDIGLDWTGTTVAAHFSMFFSYCMTCSSWGSTLSNYSDQIRGQKDAIGSGITIGLLVTLLFAMTGAIVLPFMPEIMAGTPILLICQQYLSPILTVIYWIVVVLSVVSTAPSFTYNFSNRWATVWKTEKLSHKAKFFILSMAFLLTCWLISGVGLVAIVQKGYVMLGNVALFAVVIPLLISIYRVWKKDHSEKENAPET
;
A
#
# COMPACT_ATOMS: atom_id res chain seq x y z
N MET A 1 -4.45 1.96 -13.41
CA MET A 1 -3.24 2.61 -13.95
C MET A 1 -2.76 3.75 -13.05
N MET A 2 -3.53 4.79 -12.79
CA MET A 2 -3.13 5.92 -11.92
C MET A 2 -2.66 5.47 -10.52
N MET A 3 -3.36 4.53 -9.90
CA MET A 3 -2.95 3.97 -8.62
C MET A 3 -1.53 3.38 -8.65
N GLY A 4 -1.21 2.56 -9.66
CA GLY A 4 0.13 2.01 -9.81
C GLY A 4 1.21 3.09 -9.94
N LEU A 5 0.93 4.16 -10.71
CA LEU A 5 1.85 5.29 -10.86
C LEU A 5 2.14 5.98 -9.52
N VAL A 6 1.10 6.34 -8.77
CA VAL A 6 1.26 7.03 -7.48
C VAL A 6 1.94 6.11 -6.45
N THR A 7 1.51 4.84 -6.37
CA THR A 7 2.10 3.87 -5.43
C THR A 7 3.58 3.62 -5.73
N VAL A 8 3.94 3.37 -7.00
CA VAL A 8 5.35 3.12 -7.36
C VAL A 8 6.20 4.39 -7.23
N ALA A 9 5.66 5.56 -7.54
CA ALA A 9 6.36 6.82 -7.31
C ALA A 9 6.62 7.07 -5.81
N ALA A 10 5.62 6.84 -4.95
CA ALA A 10 5.79 6.89 -3.49
C ALA A 10 6.81 5.85 -3.00
N THR A 11 6.81 4.65 -3.59
CA THR A 11 7.76 3.58 -3.26
C THR A 11 9.20 3.96 -3.63
N VAL A 12 9.41 4.59 -4.79
CA VAL A 12 10.74 5.11 -5.20
C VAL A 12 11.20 6.22 -4.25
N ALA A 13 10.31 7.16 -3.90
CA ALA A 13 10.62 8.24 -2.97
C ALA A 13 10.97 7.69 -1.57
N LEU A 14 10.18 6.74 -1.05
CA LEU A 14 10.41 6.08 0.23
C LEU A 14 11.74 5.31 0.23
N PHE A 15 12.04 4.55 -0.83
CA PHE A 15 13.32 3.86 -0.95
C PHE A 15 14.50 4.82 -0.85
N SER A 16 14.40 5.94 -1.56
CA SER A 16 15.42 6.99 -1.56
C SER A 16 15.59 7.61 -0.17
N GLU A 17 14.51 7.88 0.55
CA GLU A 17 14.52 8.42 1.90
C GLU A 17 15.14 7.43 2.91
N LEU A 18 14.78 6.15 2.82
CA LEU A 18 15.33 5.09 3.67
C LEU A 18 16.84 4.92 3.48
N MET A 19 17.34 4.98 2.23
CA MET A 19 18.77 4.90 1.94
C MET A 19 19.53 6.14 2.44
N ASN A 20 18.91 7.30 2.32
CA ASN A 20 19.52 8.52 2.82
C ASN A 20 19.58 8.55 4.35
N THR A 21 18.48 8.17 5.03
CA THR A 21 18.37 8.26 6.49
C THR A 21 19.35 7.36 7.23
N LEU A 22 19.61 6.16 6.73
CA LEU A 22 20.48 5.18 7.41
C LEU A 22 21.89 5.09 6.83
N LEU A 23 22.04 5.21 5.53
CA LEU A 23 23.31 5.02 4.83
C LEU A 23 23.93 6.34 4.37
N GLY A 24 23.23 7.48 4.51
CA GLY A 24 23.72 8.78 4.05
C GLY A 24 23.86 8.89 2.52
N ILE A 25 23.26 7.98 1.75
CA ILE A 25 23.36 7.99 0.29
C ILE A 25 22.49 9.11 -0.28
N PRO A 26 23.02 9.98 -1.17
CA PRO A 26 22.22 11.04 -1.77
C PRO A 26 20.95 10.52 -2.45
N SER A 27 19.83 11.21 -2.25
CA SER A 27 18.51 10.79 -2.73
C SER A 27 18.45 10.52 -4.24
N THR A 28 19.18 11.30 -5.04
CA THR A 28 19.24 11.10 -6.48
C THR A 28 19.89 9.76 -6.86
N ILE A 29 20.98 9.41 -6.20
CA ILE A 29 21.70 8.14 -6.45
C ILE A 29 20.82 6.97 -6.01
N SER A 30 20.25 7.08 -4.81
CA SER A 30 19.38 6.03 -4.25
C SER A 30 18.12 5.80 -5.10
N SER A 31 17.50 6.86 -5.62
CA SER A 31 16.30 6.73 -6.47
C SER A 31 16.61 6.06 -7.80
N ILE A 32 17.73 6.39 -8.43
CA ILE A 32 18.18 5.74 -9.68
C ILE A 32 18.50 4.26 -9.41
N ALA A 33 19.27 3.97 -8.36
CA ALA A 33 19.59 2.59 -7.97
C ALA A 33 18.32 1.78 -7.66
N GLY A 34 17.34 2.39 -6.98
CA GLY A 34 16.03 1.77 -6.70
C GLY A 34 15.28 1.43 -7.97
N VAL A 35 15.19 2.35 -8.93
CA VAL A 35 14.52 2.11 -10.21
C VAL A 35 15.18 0.98 -10.99
N LEU A 36 16.50 0.93 -11.04
CA LEU A 36 17.24 -0.17 -11.69
C LEU A 36 16.98 -1.51 -10.99
N LEU A 37 17.02 -1.53 -9.67
CA LEU A 37 16.69 -2.72 -8.88
C LEU A 37 15.26 -3.19 -9.16
N PHE A 38 14.29 -2.29 -9.18
CA PHE A 38 12.88 -2.61 -9.46
C PHE A 38 12.69 -3.12 -10.89
N ALA A 39 13.42 -2.56 -11.86
CA ALA A 39 13.40 -3.05 -13.24
C ALA A 39 13.89 -4.50 -13.34
N VAL A 40 15.04 -4.79 -12.71
CA VAL A 40 15.59 -6.15 -12.66
C VAL A 40 14.61 -7.13 -12.01
N LEU A 41 14.06 -6.78 -10.83
CA LEU A 41 13.13 -7.65 -10.11
C LEU A 41 11.81 -7.87 -10.87
N THR A 42 11.35 -6.89 -11.64
CA THR A 42 10.16 -7.02 -12.48
C THR A 42 10.33 -8.12 -13.54
N ILE A 43 11.54 -8.35 -14.03
CA ILE A 43 11.84 -9.36 -15.05
C ILE A 43 11.72 -10.79 -14.49
N TYR A 44 11.98 -11.02 -13.20
CA TYR A 44 11.86 -12.34 -12.57
C TYR A 44 10.44 -12.90 -12.55
N GLY A 45 9.43 -12.05 -12.74
CA GLY A 45 8.05 -12.45 -13.00
C GLY A 45 7.21 -12.75 -11.76
N ALA A 46 5.91 -13.03 -11.99
CA ALA A 46 4.89 -13.13 -10.97
C ALA A 46 5.14 -14.22 -9.91
N GLY A 47 5.72 -15.34 -10.29
CA GLY A 47 5.92 -16.46 -9.37
C GLY A 47 6.92 -16.15 -8.26
N PHE A 48 8.02 -15.47 -8.59
CA PHE A 48 9.01 -14.99 -7.62
C PHE A 48 8.41 -13.90 -6.74
N LEU A 49 7.78 -12.90 -7.34
CA LEU A 49 7.18 -11.77 -6.62
C LEU A 49 6.12 -12.22 -5.60
N ARG A 50 5.31 -13.23 -5.94
CA ARG A 50 4.29 -13.78 -5.06
C ARG A 50 4.89 -14.37 -3.77
N LYS A 51 5.90 -15.23 -3.90
CA LYS A 51 6.59 -15.85 -2.75
C LYS A 51 7.31 -14.80 -1.90
N PHE A 52 7.97 -13.87 -2.57
CA PHE A 52 8.69 -12.79 -1.92
C PHE A 52 7.75 -11.88 -1.11
N ASN A 53 6.62 -11.47 -1.69
CA ASN A 53 5.61 -10.66 -1.02
C ASN A 53 5.05 -11.35 0.24
N THR A 54 4.79 -12.66 0.18
CA THR A 54 4.30 -13.40 1.35
C THR A 54 5.32 -13.38 2.49
N LEU A 55 6.59 -13.65 2.19
CA LEU A 55 7.66 -13.60 3.18
C LEU A 55 7.78 -12.19 3.80
N MET A 56 7.73 -11.15 2.96
CA MET A 56 7.84 -9.77 3.41
C MET A 56 6.67 -9.35 4.30
N THR A 57 5.45 -9.76 3.97
CA THR A 57 4.26 -9.47 4.78
C THR A 57 4.38 -10.07 6.18
N VAL A 58 4.80 -11.33 6.27
CA VAL A 58 5.01 -11.98 7.59
C VAL A 58 6.11 -11.27 8.38
N SER A 59 7.24 -10.96 7.75
CA SER A 59 8.34 -10.24 8.39
C SER A 59 7.93 -8.85 8.88
N LEU A 60 7.11 -8.13 8.10
CA LEU A 60 6.58 -6.83 8.49
C LEU A 60 5.66 -6.92 9.72
N ILE A 61 4.74 -7.88 9.74
CA ILE A 61 3.85 -8.11 10.89
C ILE A 61 4.67 -8.40 12.15
N VAL A 62 5.62 -9.32 12.06
CA VAL A 62 6.48 -9.70 13.19
C VAL A 62 7.29 -8.51 13.70
N SER A 63 7.86 -7.71 12.80
CA SER A 63 8.63 -6.52 13.21
C SER A 63 7.74 -5.45 13.85
N LEU A 64 6.53 -5.21 13.32
CA LEU A 64 5.58 -4.25 13.91
C LEU A 64 5.09 -4.72 15.29
N VAL A 65 4.84 -6.01 15.49
CA VAL A 65 4.50 -6.56 16.82
C VAL A 65 5.64 -6.34 17.80
N ALA A 66 6.89 -6.63 17.42
CA ALA A 66 8.05 -6.42 18.26
C ALA A 66 8.23 -4.95 18.65
N ILE A 67 8.05 -4.02 17.69
CA ILE A 67 8.12 -2.58 17.95
C ILE A 67 6.97 -2.13 18.85
N LEU A 68 5.75 -2.60 18.61
CA LEU A 68 4.59 -2.27 19.44
C LEU A 68 4.79 -2.70 20.90
N VAL A 69 5.28 -3.92 21.13
CA VAL A 69 5.60 -4.41 22.47
C VAL A 69 6.67 -3.53 23.13
N ALA A 70 7.72 -3.15 22.38
CA ALA A 70 8.76 -2.25 22.89
C ALA A 70 8.21 -0.86 23.23
N VAL A 71 7.34 -0.28 22.39
CA VAL A 71 6.68 1.01 22.63
C VAL A 71 5.76 0.94 23.86
N ILE A 72 4.96 -0.10 24.00
CA ILE A 72 4.11 -0.30 25.17
C ILE A 72 4.95 -0.39 26.46
N SER A 73 6.13 -1.01 26.39
CA SER A 73 7.02 -1.13 27.55
C SER A 73 7.64 0.21 27.98
N ILE A 74 7.74 1.20 27.07
CA ILE A 74 8.39 2.50 27.33
C ILE A 74 7.36 3.62 27.58
N ARG A 75 6.29 3.67 26.80
CA ARG A 75 5.25 4.72 26.82
C ARG A 75 3.82 4.15 26.81
N GLY A 76 3.61 2.97 27.39
CA GLY A 76 2.30 2.32 27.44
C GLY A 76 1.27 3.10 28.26
N ASP A 77 1.70 3.76 29.31
CA ASP A 77 0.90 4.68 30.13
C ASP A 77 0.37 5.85 29.30
N VAL A 78 1.24 6.53 28.55
CA VAL A 78 0.88 7.63 27.64
C VAL A 78 -0.07 7.14 26.55
N LEU A 79 0.16 5.94 26.00
CA LEU A 79 -0.73 5.35 24.99
C LEU A 79 -2.13 5.14 25.55
N MET A 80 -2.24 4.55 26.75
CA MET A 80 -3.54 4.27 27.37
C MET A 80 -4.27 5.54 27.78
N GLU A 81 -3.56 6.54 28.29
CA GLU A 81 -4.11 7.85 28.59
C GLU A 81 -4.70 8.52 27.37
N ARG A 82 -3.95 8.56 26.25
CA ARG A 82 -4.42 9.17 25.00
C ARG A 82 -5.62 8.44 24.41
N ILE A 83 -5.62 7.12 24.42
CA ILE A 83 -6.77 6.33 23.95
C ILE A 83 -7.99 6.58 24.84
N GLY A 84 -7.82 6.62 26.16
CA GLY A 84 -8.90 6.86 27.11
C GLY A 84 -9.52 8.26 26.97
N ASN A 85 -8.70 9.27 26.66
CA ASN A 85 -9.15 10.65 26.48
C ASN A 85 -9.54 10.98 25.03
N PHE A 86 -9.48 10.03 24.10
CA PHE A 86 -9.61 10.27 22.65
C PHE A 86 -8.66 11.34 22.11
N ASP A 87 -7.50 11.51 22.76
CA ASP A 87 -6.47 12.46 22.35
C ASP A 87 -5.55 11.82 21.29
N ILE A 88 -5.80 12.18 20.04
CA ILE A 88 -4.96 11.72 18.91
C ILE A 88 -3.81 12.68 18.61
N GLY A 89 -3.53 13.67 19.48
CA GLY A 89 -2.46 14.63 19.28
C GLY A 89 -2.71 15.64 18.15
N LEU A 90 -3.98 15.82 17.75
CA LEU A 90 -4.41 16.74 16.71
C LEU A 90 -5.46 17.71 17.26
N ASP A 91 -5.45 18.94 16.72
CA ASP A 91 -6.48 19.92 17.06
C ASP A 91 -7.85 19.51 16.54
N TRP A 92 -8.84 19.40 17.43
CA TRP A 92 -10.24 19.09 17.08
C TRP A 92 -11.04 20.34 16.68
N THR A 93 -10.44 21.27 15.95
CA THR A 93 -11.20 22.37 15.32
C THR A 93 -11.99 21.85 14.13
N GLY A 94 -13.17 22.38 13.88
CA GLY A 94 -14.09 21.84 12.87
C GLY A 94 -13.50 21.73 11.46
N THR A 95 -12.65 22.66 11.05
CA THR A 95 -11.95 22.63 9.75
C THR A 95 -10.87 21.55 9.72
N THR A 96 -10.14 21.34 10.80
CA THR A 96 -9.07 20.35 10.92
C THR A 96 -9.66 18.94 10.94
N VAL A 97 -10.74 18.72 11.71
CA VAL A 97 -11.47 17.43 11.74
C VAL A 97 -11.99 17.06 10.36
N ALA A 98 -12.61 17.99 9.63
CA ALA A 98 -13.10 17.75 8.29
C ALA A 98 -11.98 17.37 7.31
N ALA A 99 -10.81 18.03 7.40
CA ALA A 99 -9.66 17.73 6.56
C ALA A 99 -9.09 16.32 6.84
N HIS A 100 -8.93 15.94 8.11
CA HIS A 100 -8.45 14.62 8.50
C HIS A 100 -9.44 13.52 8.12
N PHE A 101 -10.75 13.75 8.32
CA PHE A 101 -11.78 12.82 7.89
C PHE A 101 -11.79 12.64 6.37
N SER A 102 -11.65 13.72 5.61
CA SER A 102 -11.55 13.67 4.14
C SER A 102 -10.32 12.86 3.70
N MET A 103 -9.18 13.06 4.35
CA MET A 103 -7.95 12.31 4.06
C MET A 103 -8.10 10.83 4.40
N PHE A 104 -8.64 10.50 5.57
CA PHE A 104 -8.95 9.13 5.98
C PHE A 104 -9.88 8.44 4.99
N PHE A 105 -11.01 9.09 4.65
CA PHE A 105 -11.99 8.57 3.70
C PHE A 105 -11.38 8.35 2.32
N SER A 106 -10.62 9.32 1.81
CA SER A 106 -9.92 9.20 0.53
C SER A 106 -8.93 8.04 0.52
N TYR A 107 -8.22 7.81 1.63
CA TYR A 107 -7.31 6.69 1.76
C TYR A 107 -8.05 5.34 1.77
N CYS A 108 -9.17 5.23 2.50
CA CYS A 108 -10.03 4.05 2.47
C CYS A 108 -10.54 3.75 1.05
N MET A 109 -10.96 4.78 0.31
CA MET A 109 -11.39 4.64 -1.09
C MET A 109 -10.23 4.20 -1.99
N THR A 110 -9.02 4.70 -1.75
CA THR A 110 -7.81 4.24 -2.46
C THR A 110 -7.54 2.76 -2.20
N CYS A 111 -7.66 2.31 -0.95
CA CYS A 111 -7.49 0.90 -0.59
C CYS A 111 -8.48 -0.02 -1.33
N SER A 112 -9.72 0.44 -1.59
CA SER A 112 -10.69 -0.33 -2.37
C SER A 112 -10.20 -0.64 -3.80
N SER A 113 -9.39 0.22 -4.38
CA SER A 113 -8.83 0.01 -5.71
C SER A 113 -7.77 -1.10 -5.77
N TRP A 114 -7.20 -1.51 -4.61
CA TRP A 114 -6.31 -2.66 -4.51
C TRP A 114 -7.02 -3.98 -4.81
N GLY A 115 -8.34 -4.02 -4.68
CA GLY A 115 -9.16 -5.14 -5.13
C GLY A 115 -8.89 -5.56 -6.57
N SER A 116 -8.47 -4.62 -7.43
CA SER A 116 -8.07 -4.94 -8.81
C SER A 116 -6.83 -5.86 -8.89
N THR A 117 -5.99 -5.90 -7.87
CA THR A 117 -4.84 -6.81 -7.79
C THR A 117 -5.26 -8.23 -7.44
N LEU A 118 -6.44 -8.41 -6.82
CA LEU A 118 -7.02 -9.73 -6.54
C LEU A 118 -7.35 -10.50 -7.81
N SER A 119 -7.57 -9.82 -8.93
CA SER A 119 -7.77 -10.47 -10.23
C SER A 119 -6.59 -11.36 -10.65
N ASN A 120 -5.38 -11.10 -10.12
CA ASN A 120 -4.20 -11.95 -10.36
C ASN A 120 -4.25 -13.28 -9.59
N TYR A 121 -5.21 -13.43 -8.69
CA TYR A 121 -5.43 -14.62 -7.86
C TYR A 121 -6.79 -15.28 -8.15
N SER A 122 -7.47 -14.83 -9.22
CA SER A 122 -8.81 -15.33 -9.58
C SER A 122 -8.84 -16.83 -9.84
N ASP A 123 -7.72 -17.41 -10.28
CA ASP A 123 -7.52 -18.86 -10.46
C ASP A 123 -7.57 -19.65 -9.15
N GLN A 124 -7.35 -19.00 -8.01
CA GLN A 124 -7.38 -19.62 -6.68
C GLN A 124 -8.74 -19.46 -5.97
N ILE A 125 -9.58 -18.54 -6.44
CA ILE A 125 -10.93 -18.30 -5.89
C ILE A 125 -11.91 -19.24 -6.58
N ARG A 126 -12.32 -20.31 -5.89
CA ARG A 126 -13.16 -21.37 -6.44
C ARG A 126 -14.66 -21.12 -6.27
N GLY A 127 -15.06 -20.11 -5.51
CA GLY A 127 -16.47 -19.81 -5.28
C GLY A 127 -16.72 -18.57 -4.43
N GLN A 128 -17.99 -18.27 -4.22
CA GLN A 128 -18.42 -17.08 -3.47
C GLN A 128 -17.91 -17.08 -2.03
N LYS A 129 -17.86 -18.24 -1.36
CA LYS A 129 -17.36 -18.36 0.02
C LYS A 129 -15.89 -18.00 0.10
N ASP A 130 -15.07 -18.45 -0.84
CA ASP A 130 -13.64 -18.15 -0.90
C ASP A 130 -13.41 -16.64 -1.17
N ALA A 131 -14.23 -16.05 -2.05
CA ALA A 131 -14.16 -14.62 -2.34
C ALA A 131 -14.50 -13.78 -1.10
N ILE A 132 -15.59 -14.10 -0.40
CA ILE A 132 -16.00 -13.40 0.83
C ILE A 132 -14.95 -13.60 1.93
N GLY A 133 -14.50 -14.83 2.16
CA GLY A 133 -13.47 -15.15 3.16
C GLY A 133 -12.17 -14.41 2.91
N SER A 134 -11.71 -14.36 1.66
CA SER A 134 -10.52 -13.59 1.27
C SER A 134 -10.70 -12.10 1.52
N GLY A 135 -11.85 -11.54 1.16
CA GLY A 135 -12.15 -10.12 1.37
C GLY A 135 -12.15 -9.75 2.85
N ILE A 136 -12.80 -10.54 3.71
CA ILE A 136 -12.82 -10.32 5.16
C ILE A 136 -11.41 -10.43 5.74
N THR A 137 -10.65 -11.46 5.37
CA THR A 137 -9.29 -11.68 5.86
C THR A 137 -8.37 -10.51 5.51
N ILE A 138 -8.43 -10.03 4.26
CA ILE A 138 -7.64 -8.87 3.82
C ILE A 138 -8.05 -7.62 4.59
N GLY A 139 -9.36 -7.37 4.74
CA GLY A 139 -9.88 -6.23 5.49
C GLY A 139 -9.41 -6.22 6.94
N LEU A 140 -9.49 -7.36 7.63
CA LEU A 140 -9.03 -7.51 9.02
C LEU A 140 -7.51 -7.31 9.13
N LEU A 141 -6.72 -7.92 8.25
CA LEU A 141 -5.26 -7.77 8.27
C LEU A 141 -4.83 -6.32 8.04
N VAL A 142 -5.43 -5.65 7.07
CA VAL A 142 -5.12 -4.24 6.77
C VAL A 142 -5.51 -3.35 7.95
N THR A 143 -6.70 -3.55 8.53
CA THR A 143 -7.16 -2.80 9.71
C THR A 143 -6.23 -3.01 10.90
N LEU A 144 -5.82 -4.26 11.16
CA LEU A 144 -4.88 -4.59 12.22
C LEU A 144 -3.52 -3.88 12.03
N LEU A 145 -2.96 -3.91 10.81
CA LEU A 145 -1.70 -3.23 10.50
C LEU A 145 -1.79 -1.72 10.74
N PHE A 146 -2.89 -1.08 10.33
CA PHE A 146 -3.09 0.34 10.59
C PHE A 146 -3.27 0.64 12.08
N ALA A 147 -4.03 -0.18 12.80
CA ALA A 147 -4.20 -0.01 14.24
C ALA A 147 -2.86 -0.14 14.98
N MET A 148 -2.04 -1.14 14.63
CA MET A 148 -0.69 -1.31 15.19
C MET A 148 0.21 -0.11 14.87
N THR A 149 0.22 0.34 13.62
CA THR A 149 1.01 1.51 13.20
C THR A 149 0.57 2.76 13.97
N GLY A 150 -0.74 2.99 14.09
CA GLY A 150 -1.30 4.09 14.88
C GLY A 150 -0.91 4.01 16.35
N ALA A 151 -1.02 2.84 16.97
CA ALA A 151 -0.64 2.63 18.36
C ALA A 151 0.86 2.84 18.63
N ILE A 152 1.72 2.53 17.65
CA ILE A 152 3.16 2.80 17.75
C ILE A 152 3.46 4.30 17.71
N VAL A 153 2.77 5.05 16.83
CA VAL A 153 3.07 6.47 16.60
C VAL A 153 2.39 7.39 17.61
N LEU A 154 1.18 7.05 18.07
CA LEU A 154 0.34 7.89 18.92
C LEU A 154 1.04 8.42 20.19
N PRO A 155 1.82 7.63 20.96
CA PRO A 155 2.50 8.12 22.17
C PRO A 155 3.60 9.17 21.92
N PHE A 156 4.01 9.34 20.67
CA PHE A 156 5.08 10.25 20.26
C PHE A 156 4.57 11.47 19.48
N MET A 157 3.27 11.58 19.28
CA MET A 157 2.67 12.76 18.64
C MET A 157 2.59 13.93 19.63
N PRO A 158 2.76 15.20 19.21
CA PRO A 158 3.15 15.67 17.88
C PRO A 158 4.68 15.72 17.65
N GLU A 159 5.49 15.21 18.57
CA GLU A 159 6.96 15.33 18.54
C GLU A 159 7.58 14.73 17.25
N ILE A 160 6.99 13.66 16.75
CA ILE A 160 7.48 12.93 15.57
C ILE A 160 6.46 13.04 14.43
N MET A 161 6.59 14.08 13.61
CA MET A 161 5.81 14.27 12.38
C MET A 161 6.74 14.32 11.17
N ALA A 162 7.19 13.15 10.72
CA ALA A 162 8.09 13.04 9.56
C ALA A 162 7.61 12.00 8.57
N GLY A 163 8.26 11.91 7.41
CA GLY A 163 7.90 10.96 6.36
C GLY A 163 7.97 9.48 6.76
N THR A 164 8.85 9.15 7.71
CA THR A 164 9.05 7.77 8.22
C THR A 164 9.00 7.72 9.75
N PRO A 165 7.84 7.99 10.38
CA PRO A 165 7.75 8.18 11.84
C PRO A 165 8.20 6.96 12.64
N ILE A 166 7.82 5.74 12.25
CA ILE A 166 8.21 4.52 12.98
C ILE A 166 9.73 4.31 12.96
N LEU A 167 10.40 4.60 11.84
CA LEU A 167 11.85 4.49 11.76
C LEU A 167 12.53 5.48 12.73
N LEU A 168 12.03 6.70 12.81
CA LEU A 168 12.53 7.71 13.75
C LEU A 168 12.28 7.31 15.21
N ILE A 169 11.12 6.74 15.53
CA ILE A 169 10.84 6.18 16.87
C ILE A 169 11.86 5.10 17.21
N CYS A 170 12.13 4.19 16.27
CA CYS A 170 13.14 3.14 16.48
C CYS A 170 14.52 3.73 16.71
N GLN A 171 14.93 4.77 15.98
CA GLN A 171 16.25 5.40 16.10
C GLN A 171 16.41 6.18 17.41
N GLN A 172 15.38 6.88 17.86
CA GLN A 172 15.48 7.82 18.98
C GLN A 172 15.14 7.17 20.33
N TYR A 173 14.22 6.21 20.36
CA TYR A 173 13.64 5.70 21.61
C TYR A 173 13.82 4.18 21.80
N LEU A 174 14.14 3.43 20.73
CA LEU A 174 14.28 1.98 20.81
C LEU A 174 15.74 1.54 20.63
N SER A 175 15.96 0.23 20.60
CA SER A 175 17.31 -0.31 20.44
C SER A 175 17.80 -0.20 18.99
N PRO A 176 19.13 -0.03 18.76
CA PRO A 176 19.71 -0.03 17.42
C PRO A 176 19.40 -1.31 16.62
N ILE A 177 19.27 -2.44 17.32
CA ILE A 177 18.92 -3.72 16.69
C ILE A 177 17.54 -3.68 16.07
N LEU A 178 16.53 -3.17 16.79
CA LEU A 178 15.17 -3.02 16.27
C LEU A 178 15.12 -2.03 15.10
N THR A 179 15.92 -0.96 15.16
CA THR A 179 16.05 0.00 14.08
C THR A 179 16.53 -0.67 12.79
N VAL A 180 17.60 -1.45 12.88
CA VAL A 180 18.17 -2.14 11.72
C VAL A 180 17.21 -3.21 11.18
N ILE A 181 16.59 -3.99 12.05
CA ILE A 181 15.63 -5.02 11.64
C ILE A 181 14.44 -4.36 10.93
N TYR A 182 13.85 -3.32 11.51
CA TYR A 182 12.72 -2.61 10.91
C TYR A 182 13.10 -1.99 9.56
N TRP A 183 14.27 -1.33 9.48
CA TRP A 183 14.76 -0.76 8.24
C TRP A 183 14.90 -1.81 7.13
N ILE A 184 15.53 -2.96 7.44
CA ILE A 184 15.68 -4.06 6.47
C ILE A 184 14.29 -4.53 5.98
N VAL A 185 13.36 -4.75 6.91
CA VAL A 185 12.01 -5.23 6.56
C VAL A 185 11.26 -4.22 5.71
N VAL A 186 11.36 -2.91 6.02
CA VAL A 186 10.70 -1.86 5.23
C VAL A 186 11.34 -1.74 3.85
N VAL A 187 12.67 -1.75 3.75
CA VAL A 187 13.37 -1.74 2.45
C VAL A 187 12.94 -2.93 1.59
N LEU A 188 12.91 -4.13 2.16
CA LEU A 188 12.48 -5.32 1.44
C LEU A 188 11.00 -5.25 1.03
N SER A 189 10.13 -4.66 1.86
CA SER A 189 8.72 -4.43 1.53
C SER A 189 8.57 -3.46 0.36
N VAL A 190 9.35 -2.38 0.36
CA VAL A 190 9.43 -1.41 -0.74
C VAL A 190 9.89 -2.09 -2.02
N VAL A 191 10.97 -2.88 -1.92
CA VAL A 191 11.56 -3.65 -3.03
C VAL A 191 10.60 -4.70 -3.59
N SER A 192 9.65 -5.20 -2.81
CA SER A 192 8.62 -6.15 -3.28
C SER A 192 7.44 -5.47 -3.96
N THR A 193 7.08 -4.27 -3.51
CA THR A 193 5.87 -3.57 -3.94
C THR A 193 6.01 -2.98 -5.35
N ALA A 194 7.05 -2.22 -5.61
CA ALA A 194 7.22 -1.54 -6.90
C ALA A 194 7.31 -2.51 -8.09
N PRO A 195 8.09 -3.61 -8.04
CA PRO A 195 8.11 -4.59 -9.12
C PRO A 195 6.77 -5.27 -9.35
N SER A 196 5.99 -5.54 -8.29
CA SER A 196 4.68 -6.16 -8.40
C SER A 196 3.68 -5.30 -9.18
N PHE A 197 3.61 -4.01 -8.87
CA PHE A 197 2.77 -3.07 -9.63
C PHE A 197 3.27 -2.86 -11.05
N THR A 198 4.59 -2.75 -11.25
CA THR A 198 5.20 -2.60 -12.56
C THR A 198 4.92 -3.82 -13.44
N TYR A 199 5.06 -5.03 -12.88
CA TYR A 199 4.75 -6.28 -13.57
C TYR A 199 3.29 -6.31 -14.03
N ASN A 200 2.35 -6.02 -13.12
CA ASN A 200 0.92 -6.04 -13.42
C ASN A 200 0.56 -5.04 -14.53
N PHE A 201 1.10 -3.84 -14.45
CA PHE A 201 0.93 -2.82 -15.48
C PHE A 201 1.46 -3.30 -16.83
N SER A 202 2.71 -3.70 -16.87
CA SER A 202 3.41 -4.02 -18.11
C SER A 202 2.84 -5.26 -18.79
N ASN A 203 2.49 -6.29 -18.02
CA ASN A 203 1.89 -7.52 -18.55
C ASN A 203 0.52 -7.24 -19.18
N ARG A 204 -0.32 -6.46 -18.51
CA ARG A 204 -1.65 -6.09 -19.01
C ARG A 204 -1.56 -5.27 -20.30
N TRP A 205 -0.67 -4.28 -20.34
CA TRP A 205 -0.55 -3.42 -21.51
C TRP A 205 0.21 -4.09 -22.68
N ALA A 206 1.14 -5.00 -22.38
CA ALA A 206 1.82 -5.79 -23.42
C ALA A 206 0.87 -6.70 -24.17
N THR A 207 -0.19 -7.24 -23.50
CA THR A 207 -1.22 -8.04 -24.17
C THR A 207 -2.17 -7.20 -25.02
N VAL A 208 -2.46 -5.97 -24.63
CA VAL A 208 -3.36 -5.07 -25.38
C VAL A 208 -2.64 -4.43 -26.58
N TRP A 209 -1.32 -4.29 -26.52
CA TRP A 209 -0.52 -3.67 -27.58
C TRP A 209 -0.41 -4.56 -28.82
N LYS A 210 -1.27 -4.33 -29.80
CA LYS A 210 -1.45 -5.15 -31.03
C LYS A 210 -0.35 -5.00 -32.09
N THR A 211 0.85 -4.55 -31.76
CA THR A 211 1.95 -4.43 -32.73
C THR A 211 2.58 -5.80 -33.01
N GLU A 212 2.62 -6.25 -34.26
CA GLU A 212 3.23 -7.51 -34.67
C GLU A 212 4.77 -7.45 -34.74
N LYS A 213 5.33 -6.24 -34.88
CA LYS A 213 6.79 -6.04 -35.05
C LYS A 213 7.62 -6.32 -33.80
N LEU A 214 7.03 -6.40 -32.61
CA LEU A 214 7.72 -6.58 -31.34
C LEU A 214 7.24 -7.84 -30.64
N SER A 215 8.18 -8.63 -30.12
CA SER A 215 7.86 -9.77 -29.27
C SER A 215 7.16 -9.32 -27.96
N HIS A 216 6.38 -10.19 -27.36
CA HIS A 216 5.72 -9.90 -26.07
C HIS A 216 6.74 -9.47 -24.99
N LYS A 217 7.90 -10.12 -24.94
CA LYS A 217 8.99 -9.79 -24.01
C LYS A 217 9.54 -8.37 -24.24
N ALA A 218 9.70 -7.97 -25.50
CA ALA A 218 10.18 -6.63 -25.82
C ALA A 218 9.16 -5.56 -25.44
N LYS A 219 7.87 -5.78 -25.73
CA LYS A 219 6.78 -4.89 -25.31
C LYS A 219 6.73 -4.75 -23.79
N PHE A 220 6.80 -5.85 -23.07
CA PHE A 220 6.83 -5.89 -21.62
C PHE A 220 7.99 -5.06 -21.06
N PHE A 221 9.20 -5.26 -21.58
CA PHE A 221 10.38 -4.52 -21.13
C PHE A 221 10.25 -3.01 -21.39
N ILE A 222 9.85 -2.61 -22.59
CA ILE A 222 9.66 -1.20 -22.94
C ILE A 222 8.64 -0.54 -22.02
N LEU A 223 7.50 -1.20 -21.80
CA LEU A 223 6.45 -0.70 -20.92
C LEU A 223 6.89 -0.61 -19.47
N SER A 224 7.66 -1.60 -18.98
CA SER A 224 8.20 -1.57 -17.62
C SER A 224 9.16 -0.40 -17.42
N MET A 225 10.06 -0.19 -18.37
CA MET A 225 11.02 0.92 -18.29
C MET A 225 10.32 2.28 -18.40
N ALA A 226 9.39 2.44 -19.33
CA ALA A 226 8.63 3.68 -19.47
C ALA A 226 7.82 3.99 -18.20
N PHE A 227 7.18 2.98 -17.62
CA PHE A 227 6.42 3.12 -16.38
C PHE A 227 7.32 3.51 -15.19
N LEU A 228 8.44 2.82 -14.99
CA LEU A 228 9.38 3.10 -13.91
C LEU A 228 10.02 4.48 -14.04
N LEU A 229 10.41 4.90 -15.26
CA LEU A 229 10.93 6.24 -15.51
C LEU A 229 9.90 7.31 -15.20
N THR A 230 8.64 7.11 -15.58
CA THR A 230 7.56 8.04 -15.25
C THR A 230 7.37 8.12 -13.72
N CYS A 231 7.39 6.99 -13.02
CA CYS A 231 7.31 6.96 -11.56
C CYS A 231 8.50 7.65 -10.90
N TRP A 232 9.71 7.49 -11.45
CA TRP A 232 10.90 8.17 -10.96
C TRP A 232 10.80 9.68 -11.10
N LEU A 233 10.33 10.19 -12.23
CA LEU A 233 10.09 11.63 -12.41
C LEU A 233 9.08 12.17 -11.39
N ILE A 234 7.98 11.44 -11.16
CA ILE A 234 6.97 11.81 -10.17
C ILE A 234 7.54 11.76 -8.75
N SER A 235 8.42 10.79 -8.44
CA SER A 235 9.03 10.65 -7.11
C SER A 235 9.83 11.88 -6.67
N GLY A 236 10.33 12.66 -7.62
CA GLY A 236 11.03 13.91 -7.37
C GLY A 236 10.21 14.98 -6.64
N VAL A 237 8.88 14.85 -6.60
CA VAL A 237 7.99 15.74 -5.81
C VAL A 237 8.13 15.51 -4.30
N GLY A 238 8.66 14.36 -3.90
CA GLY A 238 8.87 13.97 -2.50
C GLY A 238 7.74 13.10 -1.92
N LEU A 239 8.11 12.24 -0.97
CA LEU A 239 7.21 11.23 -0.39
C LEU A 239 5.96 11.84 0.23
N VAL A 240 6.13 12.85 1.11
CA VAL A 240 5.01 13.46 1.85
C VAL A 240 3.98 14.09 0.90
N ALA A 241 4.45 14.82 -0.12
CA ALA A 241 3.56 15.46 -1.09
C ALA A 241 2.82 14.43 -1.96
N ILE A 242 3.47 13.32 -2.34
CA ILE A 242 2.84 12.24 -3.09
C ILE A 242 1.77 11.56 -2.23
N VAL A 243 2.07 11.29 -0.95
CA VAL A 243 1.11 10.66 -0.03
C VAL A 243 -0.07 11.58 0.22
N GLN A 244 0.15 12.83 0.63
CA GLN A 244 -0.93 13.73 0.99
C GLN A 244 -1.82 14.14 -0.19
N LYS A 245 -1.25 14.46 -1.34
CA LYS A 245 -2.01 14.91 -2.52
C LYS A 245 -2.38 13.76 -3.46
N GLY A 246 -1.44 12.84 -3.70
CA GLY A 246 -1.62 11.74 -4.64
C GLY A 246 -2.68 10.74 -4.18
N TYR A 247 -2.63 10.31 -2.90
CA TYR A 247 -3.64 9.37 -2.39
C TYR A 247 -5.01 10.02 -2.21
N VAL A 248 -5.09 11.29 -1.85
CA VAL A 248 -6.38 12.01 -1.80
C VAL A 248 -7.01 12.08 -3.19
N MET A 249 -6.23 12.43 -4.21
CA MET A 249 -6.71 12.44 -5.59
C MET A 249 -7.13 11.03 -6.05
N LEU A 250 -6.34 10.01 -5.74
CA LEU A 250 -6.69 8.62 -6.06
C LEU A 250 -7.96 8.15 -5.36
N GLY A 251 -8.15 8.52 -4.09
CA GLY A 251 -9.34 8.17 -3.34
C GLY A 251 -10.62 8.73 -3.98
N ASN A 252 -10.58 9.99 -4.39
CA ASN A 252 -11.68 10.61 -5.10
C ASN A 252 -11.97 9.91 -6.44
N VAL A 253 -10.94 9.61 -7.22
CA VAL A 253 -11.12 8.86 -8.48
C VAL A 253 -11.62 7.43 -8.21
N ALA A 254 -11.10 6.75 -7.17
CA ALA A 254 -11.51 5.40 -6.82
C ALA A 254 -12.98 5.33 -6.38
N LEU A 255 -13.47 6.34 -5.67
CA LEU A 255 -14.88 6.42 -5.30
C LEU A 255 -15.79 6.33 -6.53
N PHE A 256 -15.53 7.14 -7.55
CA PHE A 256 -16.39 7.19 -8.75
C PHE A 256 -16.10 6.06 -9.73
N ALA A 257 -14.84 5.67 -9.91
CA ALA A 257 -14.45 4.69 -10.92
C ALA A 257 -14.50 3.23 -10.45
N VAL A 258 -14.45 2.99 -9.13
CA VAL A 258 -14.38 1.63 -8.57
C VAL A 258 -15.53 1.38 -7.61
N VAL A 259 -15.66 2.19 -6.54
CA VAL A 259 -16.61 1.91 -5.44
C VAL A 259 -18.04 1.99 -5.92
N ILE A 260 -18.43 3.09 -6.55
CA ILE A 260 -19.82 3.27 -7.03
C ILE A 260 -20.20 2.20 -8.06
N PRO A 261 -19.43 1.91 -9.13
CA PRO A 261 -19.74 0.84 -10.05
C PRO A 261 -19.81 -0.56 -9.40
N LEU A 262 -18.96 -0.82 -8.39
CA LEU A 262 -18.98 -2.07 -7.63
C LEU A 262 -20.29 -2.22 -6.84
N LEU A 263 -20.70 -1.18 -6.12
CA LEU A 263 -21.95 -1.17 -5.37
C LEU A 263 -23.17 -1.36 -6.28
N ILE A 264 -23.18 -0.70 -7.44
CA ILE A 264 -24.24 -0.89 -8.45
C ILE A 264 -24.24 -2.33 -8.97
N SER A 265 -23.07 -2.91 -9.21
CA SER A 265 -22.96 -4.30 -9.68
C SER A 265 -23.43 -5.29 -8.63
N ILE A 266 -23.06 -5.11 -7.36
CA ILE A 266 -23.53 -5.94 -6.23
C ILE A 266 -25.06 -5.87 -6.14
N TYR A 267 -25.64 -4.67 -6.19
CA TYR A 267 -27.09 -4.48 -6.15
C TYR A 267 -27.80 -5.19 -7.32
N ARG A 268 -27.23 -5.10 -8.55
CA ARG A 268 -27.80 -5.78 -9.73
C ARG A 268 -27.78 -7.29 -9.59
N VAL A 269 -26.67 -7.86 -9.13
CA VAL A 269 -26.54 -9.31 -8.91
C VAL A 269 -27.50 -9.76 -7.82
N TRP A 270 -27.55 -9.05 -6.71
CA TRP A 270 -28.48 -9.34 -5.61
C TRP A 270 -29.93 -9.34 -6.07
N LYS A 271 -30.34 -8.32 -6.84
CA LYS A 271 -31.70 -8.23 -7.39
C LYS A 271 -32.03 -9.39 -8.33
N LYS A 272 -31.05 -9.80 -9.17
CA LYS A 272 -31.22 -10.92 -10.09
C LYS A 272 -31.42 -12.24 -9.33
N ASP A 273 -30.58 -12.51 -8.34
CA ASP A 273 -30.66 -13.73 -7.51
C ASP A 273 -31.99 -13.83 -6.75
N HIS A 274 -32.56 -12.72 -6.30
CA HIS A 274 -33.85 -12.70 -5.63
C HIS A 274 -35.01 -12.93 -6.63
N SER A 275 -34.96 -12.33 -7.81
CA SER A 275 -35.99 -12.54 -8.84
C SER A 275 -36.00 -13.97 -9.40
N GLU A 276 -34.85 -14.63 -9.49
CA GLU A 276 -34.75 -16.03 -9.92
C GLU A 276 -35.29 -16.98 -8.85
N LYS A 277 -35.11 -16.68 -7.56
CA LYS A 277 -35.66 -17.47 -6.45
C LYS A 277 -37.19 -17.33 -6.33
N GLU A 278 -37.72 -16.15 -6.62
CA GLU A 278 -39.16 -15.86 -6.57
C GLU A 278 -39.91 -16.52 -7.75
N ASN A 279 -39.25 -16.70 -8.88
CA ASN A 279 -39.77 -17.34 -10.08
C ASN A 279 -39.47 -18.84 -10.19
N ALA A 280 -38.76 -19.44 -9.21
CA ALA A 280 -38.53 -20.85 -9.19
C ALA A 280 -39.83 -21.59 -8.88
N PRO A 281 -40.32 -22.57 -9.69
CA PRO A 281 -41.49 -23.34 -9.40
C PRO A 281 -41.31 -24.09 -8.06
N GLU A 282 -42.29 -23.94 -7.17
CA GLU A 282 -42.39 -24.75 -5.95
C GLU A 282 -42.44 -26.24 -6.34
N THR A 283 -41.33 -26.94 -6.17
CA THR A 283 -41.23 -28.42 -6.38
C THR A 283 -41.40 -29.14 -5.07
#